data_10b6d61e33ed9ddac10a15d25954ee22
#
_entry.id   10b6d61e33ed9ddac10a15d25954ee22
#
_cell.length_a   1.000
_cell.length_b   1.000
_cell.length_c   1.000
_cell.angle_alpha   90.00
_cell.angle_beta   90.00
_cell.angle_gamma   90.00
#
_symmetry.space_group_name_H-M   'P 1'
#
loop_
_entity.id
_entity.type
_entity.pdbx_description
1 polymer ?
#
loop_
_entity_poly.entity_id
_entity_poly.type
_entity_poly.pdbx_seq_one_letter_code
_entity_poly.pdbx_strand_id
1 'polypeptide(L)'
;GTAVESGPSTSTNTTYCNPGSSMSYLAYYKKLLSKGYHIGPSIDHDNHNTTFGRTTYSRTAVVAPVKTKTEIIKGFRNIHFYATQDCDSKVDFTLNTKIMGSSVVAAGAPVISVNLTDATTSTAAAVIKLMYGIPGSNVNAVEINSAVGSTLTYVDNDLANLATGYYYIDITNGSSRVITAPVWYTRLDNGV
;
A
#
# COMPACT_ATOMS: atom_id res chain seq x y z
N GLY A 1 5.28 -6.13 -8.73
CA GLY A 1 3.98 -5.55 -8.45
C GLY A 1 2.88 -6.10 -9.34
N THR A 2 1.67 -5.77 -9.01
CA THR A 2 0.50 -6.03 -9.86
C THR A 2 -0.42 -4.81 -9.85
N ALA A 3 -1.00 -4.46 -11.02
CA ALA A 3 -1.95 -3.38 -11.11
C ALA A 3 -3.21 -3.68 -10.28
N VAL A 4 -3.64 -2.73 -9.47
CA VAL A 4 -4.93 -2.77 -8.76
C VAL A 4 -5.98 -1.93 -9.48
N GLU A 5 -5.54 -0.99 -10.31
CA GLU A 5 -6.34 -0.14 -11.19
C GLU A 5 -5.68 -0.08 -12.57
N SER A 6 -6.47 -0.13 -13.64
CA SER A 6 -6.01 0.05 -15.02
C SER A 6 -6.98 0.94 -15.79
N GLY A 7 -6.44 1.82 -16.62
CA GLY A 7 -7.17 2.78 -17.45
C GLY A 7 -7.06 4.23 -16.94
N PRO A 8 -7.63 5.19 -17.68
CA PRO A 8 -8.38 5.08 -18.93
C PRO A 8 -7.46 5.06 -20.16
N SER A 9 -7.37 3.94 -20.82
CA SER A 9 -6.39 3.62 -21.88
C SER A 9 -6.39 4.56 -23.08
N THR A 10 -7.56 5.06 -23.45
CA THR A 10 -7.78 5.87 -24.66
C THR A 10 -7.97 7.36 -24.39
N SER A 11 -7.91 7.80 -23.14
CA SER A 11 -8.08 9.22 -22.82
C SER A 11 -6.92 10.06 -23.37
N THR A 12 -7.26 11.15 -24.05
CA THR A 12 -6.32 12.19 -24.51
C THR A 12 -6.25 13.38 -23.56
N ASN A 13 -6.98 13.36 -22.45
CA ASN A 13 -6.98 14.43 -21.46
C ASN A 13 -5.61 14.55 -20.79
N THR A 14 -5.12 15.78 -20.66
CA THR A 14 -3.82 16.11 -20.10
C THR A 14 -3.91 17.07 -18.91
N THR A 15 -5.11 17.35 -18.42
CA THR A 15 -5.35 18.38 -17.40
C THR A 15 -5.30 17.83 -15.98
N TYR A 16 -5.04 16.55 -15.77
CA TYR A 16 -5.04 15.87 -14.46
C TYR A 16 -6.38 15.96 -13.70
N CYS A 17 -7.47 16.30 -14.39
CA CYS A 17 -8.76 16.58 -13.74
C CYS A 17 -9.69 15.39 -13.67
N ASN A 18 -9.29 14.23 -14.20
CA ASN A 18 -10.16 13.06 -14.18
C ASN A 18 -9.89 12.23 -12.93
N PRO A 19 -10.95 11.81 -12.22
CA PRO A 19 -10.82 10.78 -11.23
C PRO A 19 -10.26 9.50 -11.87
N GLY A 20 -9.57 8.70 -11.08
CA GLY A 20 -9.09 7.38 -11.51
C GLY A 20 -10.24 6.45 -11.86
N SER A 21 -9.90 5.35 -12.50
CA SER A 21 -10.80 4.22 -12.65
C SER A 21 -11.01 3.53 -11.30
N SER A 22 -12.00 2.65 -11.19
CA SER A 22 -12.12 1.84 -9.98
C SER A 22 -10.92 0.89 -9.82
N MET A 23 -10.53 0.58 -8.59
CA MET A 23 -9.50 -0.44 -8.30
C MET A 23 -10.06 -1.85 -8.52
N SER A 24 -10.51 -2.16 -9.74
CA SER A 24 -11.22 -3.39 -10.11
C SER A 24 -10.36 -4.67 -9.94
N TYR A 25 -9.04 -4.54 -9.96
CA TYR A 25 -8.12 -5.67 -9.78
C TYR A 25 -7.61 -5.83 -8.34
N LEU A 26 -8.13 -5.04 -7.39
CA LEU A 26 -7.75 -5.14 -5.98
C LEU A 26 -8.02 -6.54 -5.39
N ALA A 27 -9.12 -7.18 -5.79
CA ALA A 27 -9.43 -8.55 -5.37
C ALA A 27 -8.35 -9.55 -5.82
N TYR A 28 -7.80 -9.38 -7.01
CA TYR A 28 -6.72 -10.20 -7.53
C TYR A 28 -5.41 -9.99 -6.75
N TYR A 29 -5.06 -8.73 -6.46
CA TYR A 29 -3.92 -8.40 -5.59
C TYR A 29 -4.03 -9.09 -4.22
N LYS A 30 -5.18 -8.96 -3.54
CA LYS A 30 -5.46 -9.63 -2.26
C LYS A 30 -5.30 -11.15 -2.36
N LYS A 31 -5.77 -11.74 -3.45
CA LYS A 31 -5.64 -13.18 -3.70
C LYS A 31 -4.17 -13.60 -3.89
N LEU A 32 -3.37 -12.80 -4.57
CA LEU A 32 -1.93 -13.09 -4.73
C LEU A 32 -1.20 -13.02 -3.39
N LEU A 33 -1.47 -12.02 -2.55
CA LEU A 33 -0.91 -11.93 -1.20
C LEU A 33 -1.26 -13.17 -0.35
N SER A 34 -2.54 -13.60 -0.40
CA SER A 34 -2.98 -14.79 0.35
C SER A 34 -2.30 -16.09 -0.10
N LYS A 35 -1.82 -16.15 -1.35
CA LYS A 35 -1.01 -17.25 -1.88
C LYS A 35 0.46 -17.17 -1.49
N GLY A 36 0.90 -16.10 -0.82
CA GLY A 36 2.28 -15.92 -0.36
C GLY A 36 3.18 -15.17 -1.35
N TYR A 37 2.64 -14.55 -2.40
CA TYR A 37 3.45 -13.72 -3.29
C TYR A 37 3.90 -12.44 -2.58
N HIS A 38 5.19 -12.13 -2.67
CA HIS A 38 5.77 -10.86 -2.22
C HIS A 38 5.67 -9.83 -3.36
N ILE A 39 4.59 -9.04 -3.35
CA ILE A 39 4.29 -8.05 -4.38
C ILE A 39 3.68 -6.79 -3.75
N GLY A 40 3.82 -5.66 -4.44
CA GLY A 40 3.13 -4.41 -4.12
C GLY A 40 2.05 -4.06 -5.15
N PRO A 41 1.08 -3.18 -4.79
CA PRO A 41 0.04 -2.71 -5.68
C PRO A 41 0.53 -1.57 -6.56
N SER A 42 0.17 -1.55 -7.83
CA SER A 42 0.49 -0.47 -8.74
C SER A 42 -0.77 0.09 -9.42
N ILE A 43 -0.66 1.30 -9.94
CA ILE A 43 -1.61 1.88 -10.87
C ILE A 43 -1.04 1.73 -12.27
N ASP A 44 -1.87 1.26 -13.19
CA ASP A 44 -1.59 1.22 -14.62
C ASP A 44 -2.61 2.11 -15.34
N HIS A 45 -2.14 3.07 -16.14
CA HIS A 45 -3.01 3.88 -16.97
C HIS A 45 -3.40 3.18 -18.27
N ASP A 46 -2.75 2.05 -18.61
CA ASP A 46 -2.95 1.33 -19.87
C ASP A 46 -2.89 2.27 -21.09
N ASN A 47 -1.97 3.22 -21.06
CA ASN A 47 -1.98 4.38 -21.96
C ASN A 47 -1.57 4.01 -23.37
N HIS A 48 -2.45 4.25 -24.34
CA HIS A 48 -2.23 4.06 -25.77
C HIS A 48 -2.00 5.38 -26.53
N ASN A 49 -1.76 6.48 -25.84
CA ASN A 49 -1.58 7.82 -26.37
C ASN A 49 -0.27 8.46 -25.88
N THR A 50 0.02 9.66 -26.36
CA THR A 50 1.16 10.47 -25.93
C THR A 50 0.92 11.25 -24.61
N THR A 51 -0.17 10.96 -23.89
CA THR A 51 -0.60 11.67 -22.66
C THR A 51 0.01 11.12 -21.39
N PHE A 52 1.03 10.30 -21.46
CA PHE A 52 1.66 9.53 -20.38
C PHE A 52 1.59 10.19 -19.00
N GLY A 53 0.98 9.47 -18.02
CA GLY A 53 0.91 9.89 -16.63
C GLY A 53 0.04 11.13 -16.36
N ARG A 54 -0.76 11.60 -17.31
CA ARG A 54 -1.51 12.86 -17.21
C ARG A 54 -3.02 12.71 -17.34
N THR A 55 -3.53 11.50 -17.50
CA THR A 55 -4.96 11.28 -17.78
C THR A 55 -5.82 11.18 -16.54
N THR A 56 -5.24 10.87 -15.39
CA THR A 56 -5.96 10.74 -14.11
C THR A 56 -5.09 11.23 -12.94
N TYR A 57 -5.69 11.35 -11.75
CA TYR A 57 -4.97 11.58 -10.49
C TYR A 57 -4.28 10.33 -9.96
N SER A 58 -4.71 9.14 -10.39
CA SER A 58 -4.18 7.88 -9.87
C SER A 58 -2.69 7.70 -10.18
N ARG A 59 -1.94 7.23 -9.21
CA ARG A 59 -0.47 7.09 -9.28
C ARG A 59 0.02 5.81 -8.59
N THR A 60 1.11 5.27 -9.09
CA THR A 60 2.02 4.45 -8.30
C THR A 60 3.03 5.38 -7.63
N ALA A 61 2.95 5.53 -6.32
CA ALA A 61 3.87 6.35 -5.55
C ALA A 61 5.02 5.50 -5.02
N VAL A 62 6.26 5.91 -5.29
CA VAL A 62 7.48 5.18 -4.89
C VAL A 62 8.13 5.91 -3.73
N VAL A 63 8.42 5.19 -2.66
CA VAL A 63 9.17 5.70 -1.51
C VAL A 63 10.67 5.57 -1.81
N ALA A 64 11.35 6.70 -1.93
CA ALA A 64 12.77 6.77 -2.24
C ALA A 64 13.42 7.94 -1.49
N PRO A 65 14.70 7.84 -1.05
CA PRO A 65 15.36 8.91 -0.30
C PRO A 65 15.60 10.16 -1.15
N VAL A 66 15.79 9.99 -2.47
CA VAL A 66 15.96 11.08 -3.44
C VAL A 66 15.34 10.71 -4.78
N LYS A 67 14.85 11.71 -5.52
CA LYS A 67 14.19 11.53 -6.83
C LYS A 67 15.23 11.34 -7.94
N THR A 68 15.88 10.19 -7.97
CA THR A 68 16.77 9.77 -9.06
C THR A 68 16.28 8.47 -9.70
N LYS A 69 16.63 8.23 -10.95
CA LYS A 69 16.28 6.99 -11.67
C LYS A 69 16.72 5.75 -10.89
N THR A 70 17.95 5.77 -10.34
CA THR A 70 18.50 4.65 -9.57
C THR A 70 17.67 4.35 -8.33
N GLU A 71 17.33 5.37 -7.53
CA GLU A 71 16.57 5.17 -6.29
C GLU A 71 15.10 4.79 -6.56
N ILE A 72 14.50 5.32 -7.62
CA ILE A 72 13.16 4.91 -8.05
C ILE A 72 13.17 3.41 -8.45
N ILE A 73 14.16 2.97 -9.24
CA ILE A 73 14.28 1.54 -9.62
C ILE A 73 14.51 0.66 -8.39
N LYS A 74 15.33 1.10 -7.42
CA LYS A 74 15.50 0.40 -6.13
C LYS A 74 14.19 0.32 -5.35
N GLY A 75 13.42 1.40 -5.30
CA GLY A 75 12.11 1.41 -4.67
C GLY A 75 11.18 0.36 -5.28
N PHE A 76 11.12 0.26 -6.59
CA PHE A 76 10.34 -0.81 -7.26
C PHE A 76 10.87 -2.21 -6.94
N ARG A 77 12.17 -2.44 -6.98
CA ARG A 77 12.78 -3.75 -6.68
C ARG A 77 12.53 -4.19 -5.23
N ASN A 78 12.52 -3.25 -4.31
CA ASN A 78 12.29 -3.49 -2.88
C ASN A 78 10.82 -3.41 -2.48
N ILE A 79 9.90 -3.22 -3.43
CA ILE A 79 8.46 -3.11 -3.19
C ILE A 79 8.12 -1.90 -2.29
N HIS A 80 8.95 -0.86 -2.27
CA HIS A 80 8.74 0.38 -1.52
C HIS A 80 7.82 1.33 -2.32
N PHE A 81 6.57 0.92 -2.53
CA PHE A 81 5.61 1.71 -3.30
C PHE A 81 4.17 1.38 -2.91
N TYR A 82 3.27 2.26 -3.25
CA TYR A 82 1.83 2.10 -3.04
C TYR A 82 1.02 2.61 -4.23
N ALA A 83 -0.21 2.13 -4.36
CA ALA A 83 -1.19 2.62 -5.32
C ALA A 83 -2.07 3.68 -4.65
N THR A 84 -2.25 4.83 -5.30
CA THR A 84 -3.13 5.91 -4.83
C THR A 84 -3.98 6.45 -5.96
N GLN A 85 -5.25 6.74 -5.68
CA GLN A 85 -6.17 7.46 -6.57
C GLN A 85 -6.09 8.97 -6.40
N ASP A 86 -5.10 9.44 -5.67
CA ASP A 86 -4.81 10.84 -5.43
C ASP A 86 -3.34 11.12 -5.75
N CYS A 87 -3.06 12.25 -6.44
CA CYS A 87 -1.71 12.53 -6.94
C CYS A 87 -0.78 13.15 -5.89
N ASP A 88 -1.28 13.60 -4.74
CA ASP A 88 -0.50 14.26 -3.69
C ASP A 88 -0.68 13.65 -2.29
N SER A 89 -1.50 12.61 -2.14
CA SER A 89 -1.55 11.79 -0.93
C SER A 89 -0.22 11.08 -0.69
N LYS A 90 0.34 11.25 0.51
CA LYS A 90 1.57 10.57 0.96
C LYS A 90 1.28 9.70 2.17
N VAL A 91 1.78 8.48 2.13
CA VAL A 91 1.60 7.50 3.20
C VAL A 91 2.95 7.01 3.69
N ASP A 92 3.24 7.30 4.96
CA ASP A 92 4.33 6.67 5.69
C ASP A 92 3.75 5.48 6.47
N PHE A 93 4.08 4.29 6.03
CA PHE A 93 3.69 3.04 6.69
C PHE A 93 4.94 2.28 7.11
N THR A 94 5.06 2.04 8.40
CA THR A 94 6.17 1.28 8.99
C THR A 94 5.67 0.19 9.92
N LEU A 95 6.43 -0.89 10.00
CA LEU A 95 6.32 -1.94 11.01
C LEU A 95 7.69 -2.14 11.66
N ASN A 96 7.79 -1.95 12.97
CA ASN A 96 9.07 -1.94 13.70
C ASN A 96 10.12 -1.04 13.01
N THR A 97 9.73 0.17 12.61
CA THR A 97 10.54 1.15 11.86
C THR A 97 10.93 0.76 10.42
N LYS A 98 10.54 -0.42 9.95
CA LYS A 98 10.78 -0.86 8.57
C LYS A 98 9.61 -0.43 7.68
N ILE A 99 9.93 0.16 6.54
CA ILE A 99 8.93 0.67 5.60
C ILE A 99 8.23 -0.46 4.83
N MET A 100 7.10 -0.13 4.19
CA MET A 100 6.39 -1.04 3.29
C MET A 100 7.33 -1.74 2.30
N GLY A 101 7.05 -3.00 1.96
CA GLY A 101 7.88 -3.86 1.11
C GLY A 101 8.93 -4.68 1.87
N SER A 102 9.23 -4.31 3.12
CA SER A 102 10.24 -5.01 3.93
C SER A 102 9.75 -6.37 4.41
N SER A 103 10.72 -7.31 4.55
CA SER A 103 10.55 -8.55 5.31
C SER A 103 11.32 -8.42 6.61
N VAL A 104 10.65 -8.60 7.73
CA VAL A 104 11.19 -8.40 9.09
C VAL A 104 11.12 -9.71 9.85
N VAL A 105 12.21 -10.07 10.51
CA VAL A 105 12.27 -11.19 11.45
C VAL A 105 12.74 -10.61 12.77
N ALA A 106 11.90 -10.63 13.79
CA ALA A 106 12.23 -10.05 15.09
C ALA A 106 11.42 -10.69 16.23
N ALA A 107 11.93 -10.57 17.44
CA ALA A 107 11.22 -10.93 18.66
C ALA A 107 10.16 -9.86 18.99
N GLY A 108 9.14 -10.25 19.74
CA GLY A 108 8.09 -9.36 20.22
C GLY A 108 6.92 -9.17 19.24
N ALA A 109 5.97 -8.42 19.67
CA ALA A 109 4.79 -8.06 18.87
C ALA A 109 5.16 -7.01 17.81
N PRO A 110 4.62 -7.10 16.58
CA PRO A 110 4.86 -6.06 15.58
C PRO A 110 4.18 -4.75 15.99
N VAL A 111 4.93 -3.65 15.88
CA VAL A 111 4.46 -2.29 16.14
C VAL A 111 4.23 -1.59 14.80
N ILE A 112 2.99 -1.26 14.51
CA ILE A 112 2.56 -0.63 13.27
C ILE A 112 2.40 0.87 13.49
N SER A 113 2.90 1.67 12.55
CA SER A 113 2.69 3.11 12.51
C SER A 113 2.35 3.56 11.10
N VAL A 114 1.32 4.38 10.99
CA VAL A 114 0.84 4.96 9.73
C VAL A 114 0.66 6.46 9.91
N ASN A 115 1.13 7.22 8.93
CA ASN A 115 0.84 8.65 8.81
C ASN A 115 0.43 8.96 7.37
N LEU A 116 -0.75 9.55 7.23
CA LEU A 116 -1.30 10.04 5.96
C LEU A 116 -1.19 11.56 5.92
N THR A 117 -0.63 12.08 4.84
CA THR A 117 -0.69 13.50 4.51
C THR A 117 -1.26 13.68 3.11
N ASP A 118 -2.02 14.73 2.92
CA ASP A 118 -2.67 15.08 1.66
C ASP A 118 -2.67 16.60 1.56
N ALA A 119 -2.17 17.12 0.44
CA ALA A 119 -1.98 18.56 0.31
C ALA A 119 -3.26 19.30 -0.12
N THR A 120 -4.18 18.61 -0.77
CA THR A 120 -5.39 19.20 -1.33
C THR A 120 -6.69 18.74 -0.67
N THR A 121 -6.69 17.56 -0.06
CA THR A 121 -7.86 16.98 0.60
C THR A 121 -7.62 16.82 2.10
N SER A 122 -8.57 17.30 2.92
CA SER A 122 -8.49 17.12 4.36
C SER A 122 -8.48 15.64 4.74
N THR A 123 -7.53 15.26 5.60
CA THR A 123 -7.43 13.89 6.12
C THR A 123 -8.26 13.65 7.38
N ALA A 124 -8.99 14.64 7.87
CA ALA A 124 -9.74 14.54 9.13
C ALA A 124 -10.82 13.45 9.12
N ALA A 125 -11.38 13.14 7.95
CA ALA A 125 -12.39 12.09 7.77
C ALA A 125 -11.84 10.86 7.04
N ALA A 126 -10.52 10.78 6.83
CA ALA A 126 -9.92 9.61 6.21
C ALA A 126 -10.12 8.38 7.10
N VAL A 127 -10.41 7.24 6.50
CA VAL A 127 -10.51 5.95 7.21
C VAL A 127 -9.29 5.12 6.86
N ILE A 128 -8.45 4.87 7.86
CA ILE A 128 -7.24 4.05 7.74
C ILE A 128 -7.55 2.66 8.30
N LYS A 129 -7.42 1.63 7.48
CA LYS A 129 -7.63 0.23 7.87
C LYS A 129 -6.32 -0.53 7.85
N LEU A 130 -6.00 -1.20 8.95
CA LEU A 130 -4.90 -2.14 9.03
C LEU A 130 -5.40 -3.52 8.67
N MET A 131 -4.82 -4.06 7.60
CA MET A 131 -5.15 -5.38 7.07
C MET A 131 -4.06 -6.38 7.45
N TYR A 132 -4.46 -7.54 7.94
CA TYR A 132 -3.58 -8.66 8.30
C TYR A 132 -3.94 -9.92 7.52
N GLY A 133 -2.95 -10.65 7.06
CA GLY A 133 -3.13 -11.95 6.41
C GLY A 133 -1.94 -12.88 6.63
N ILE A 134 -2.18 -14.17 6.41
CA ILE A 134 -1.18 -15.23 6.54
C ILE A 134 -0.76 -15.65 5.13
N PRO A 135 0.54 -15.48 4.76
CA PRO A 135 1.02 -15.88 3.44
C PRO A 135 0.89 -17.39 3.23
N GLY A 136 0.41 -17.80 2.06
CA GLY A 136 0.19 -19.22 1.73
C GLY A 136 -1.11 -19.81 2.24
N SER A 137 -1.91 -19.09 3.04
CA SER A 137 -3.18 -19.58 3.58
C SER A 137 -4.30 -19.72 2.55
N ASN A 138 -4.19 -19.04 1.40
CA ASN A 138 -5.26 -18.84 0.42
C ASN A 138 -6.50 -18.09 0.95
N VAL A 139 -6.43 -17.54 2.17
CA VAL A 139 -7.46 -16.71 2.79
C VAL A 139 -7.03 -15.25 2.68
N ASN A 140 -7.90 -14.38 2.15
CA ASN A 140 -7.60 -12.96 2.03
C ASN A 140 -7.41 -12.33 3.42
N ALA A 141 -6.55 -11.30 3.47
CA ALA A 141 -6.36 -10.49 4.67
C ALA A 141 -7.68 -9.93 5.20
N VAL A 142 -7.77 -9.84 6.52
CA VAL A 142 -8.89 -9.24 7.26
C VAL A 142 -8.46 -7.93 7.90
N GLU A 143 -9.42 -7.05 8.16
CA GLU A 143 -9.20 -5.85 8.96
C GLU A 143 -9.03 -6.24 10.42
N ILE A 144 -7.93 -5.84 11.04
CA ILE A 144 -7.66 -6.10 12.47
C ILE A 144 -7.68 -4.83 13.31
N ASN A 145 -7.55 -3.65 12.68
CA ASN A 145 -7.69 -2.35 13.34
C ASN A 145 -8.07 -1.29 12.31
N SER A 146 -8.66 -0.18 12.79
CA SER A 146 -8.92 1.00 11.96
C SER A 146 -8.91 2.28 12.79
N ALA A 147 -8.66 3.40 12.11
CA ALA A 147 -8.71 4.74 12.69
C ALA A 147 -9.34 5.72 11.71
N VAL A 148 -9.97 6.75 12.24
CA VAL A 148 -10.43 7.91 11.47
C VAL A 148 -9.45 9.06 11.71
N GLY A 149 -8.99 9.69 10.64
CA GLY A 149 -8.01 10.77 10.68
C GLY A 149 -6.74 10.44 9.92
N SER A 150 -5.64 11.12 10.24
CA SER A 150 -4.39 11.04 9.51
C SER A 150 -3.40 10.01 10.05
N THR A 151 -3.66 9.40 11.20
CA THR A 151 -2.69 8.50 11.86
C THR A 151 -3.34 7.24 12.39
N LEU A 152 -2.57 6.14 12.37
CA LEU A 152 -2.91 4.90 13.05
C LEU A 152 -1.66 4.33 13.70
N THR A 153 -1.76 3.96 14.98
CA THR A 153 -0.72 3.17 15.67
C THR A 153 -1.37 1.93 16.27
N TYR A 154 -0.70 0.79 16.15
CA TYR A 154 -1.21 -0.48 16.65
C TYR A 154 -0.09 -1.43 17.03
N VAL A 155 -0.26 -2.19 18.08
CA VAL A 155 0.63 -3.30 18.46
C VAL A 155 -0.17 -4.58 18.35
N ASP A 156 0.24 -5.48 17.46
CA ASP A 156 -0.43 -6.76 17.29
C ASP A 156 0.13 -7.79 18.25
N ASN A 157 -0.51 -7.89 19.42
CA ASN A 157 -0.17 -8.86 20.45
C ASN A 157 -0.66 -10.28 20.12
N ASP A 158 -1.58 -10.41 19.16
CA ASP A 158 -2.23 -11.68 18.82
C ASP A 158 -1.40 -12.53 17.86
N LEU A 159 -0.42 -11.93 17.17
CA LEU A 159 0.49 -12.71 16.34
C LEU A 159 1.30 -13.68 17.21
N ALA A 160 1.09 -14.98 17.03
CA ALA A 160 1.78 -16.01 17.79
C ALA A 160 3.29 -16.04 17.53
N ASN A 161 4.08 -16.51 18.50
CA ASN A 161 5.49 -16.80 18.30
C ASN A 161 5.69 -17.78 17.15
N LEU A 162 6.75 -17.61 16.37
CA LEU A 162 7.10 -18.36 15.15
C LEU A 162 6.09 -18.23 13.99
N ALA A 163 5.05 -17.42 14.16
CA ALA A 163 4.11 -17.14 13.08
C ALA A 163 4.64 -16.06 12.12
N THR A 164 4.23 -16.19 10.86
CA THR A 164 4.48 -15.18 9.82
C THR A 164 3.16 -14.58 9.37
N GLY A 165 3.10 -13.25 9.35
CA GLY A 165 1.98 -12.49 8.81
C GLY A 165 2.44 -11.46 7.79
N TYR A 166 1.51 -10.94 7.00
CA TYR A 166 1.72 -9.73 6.22
C TYR A 166 0.69 -8.67 6.59
N TYR A 167 1.14 -7.43 6.64
CA TYR A 167 0.34 -6.28 7.02
C TYR A 167 0.37 -5.26 5.89
N TYR A 168 -0.77 -4.71 5.53
CA TYR A 168 -0.84 -3.58 4.59
C TYR A 168 -1.95 -2.63 5.00
N ILE A 169 -1.93 -1.42 4.44
CA ILE A 169 -2.88 -0.36 4.76
C ILE A 169 -3.81 -0.14 3.58
N ASP A 170 -5.10 -0.04 3.90
CA ASP A 170 -6.18 0.29 2.97
C ASP A 170 -6.83 1.59 3.49
N ILE A 171 -6.64 2.70 2.79
CA ILE A 171 -7.13 4.01 3.18
C ILE A 171 -8.22 4.46 2.22
N THR A 172 -9.27 5.06 2.77
CA THR A 172 -10.27 5.81 2.00
C THR A 172 -10.26 7.26 2.49
N ASN A 173 -10.02 8.22 1.60
CA ASN A 173 -10.11 9.66 1.88
C ASN A 173 -11.01 10.31 0.83
N GLY A 174 -12.23 10.68 1.22
CA GLY A 174 -13.26 11.12 0.28
C GLY A 174 -13.59 10.03 -0.75
N SER A 175 -13.42 10.33 -2.03
CA SER A 175 -13.60 9.38 -3.15
C SER A 175 -12.32 8.63 -3.52
N SER A 176 -11.18 9.00 -2.93
CA SER A 176 -9.88 8.43 -3.26
C SER A 176 -9.55 7.25 -2.35
N ARG A 177 -8.80 6.29 -2.89
CA ARG A 177 -8.32 5.13 -2.15
C ARG A 177 -6.80 4.98 -2.28
N VAL A 178 -6.17 4.55 -1.20
CA VAL A 178 -4.75 4.21 -1.17
C VAL A 178 -4.58 2.79 -0.67
N ILE A 179 -3.77 2.00 -1.38
CA ILE A 179 -3.40 0.64 -0.99
C ILE A 179 -1.88 0.56 -0.93
N THR A 180 -1.32 0.19 0.21
CA THR A 180 0.14 0.07 0.36
C THR A 180 0.65 -1.31 -0.02
N ALA A 181 1.95 -1.38 -0.37
CA ALA A 181 2.65 -2.65 -0.31
C ALA A 181 2.67 -3.16 1.13
N PRO A 182 2.71 -4.50 1.34
CA PRO A 182 2.79 -5.06 2.67
C PRO A 182 4.15 -4.89 3.32
N VAL A 183 4.19 -5.07 4.65
CA VAL A 183 5.37 -5.52 5.39
C VAL A 183 5.08 -6.95 5.82
N TRP A 184 6.03 -7.86 5.57
CA TRP A 184 5.99 -9.24 6.05
C TRP A 184 6.75 -9.31 7.35
N TYR A 185 6.15 -9.93 8.36
CA TYR A 185 6.73 -10.05 9.69
C TYR A 185 6.70 -11.50 10.17
N THR A 186 7.85 -12.00 10.56
CA THR A 186 7.98 -13.29 11.27
C THR A 186 8.36 -13.01 12.71
N ARG A 187 7.50 -13.38 13.64
CA ARG A 187 7.78 -13.26 15.06
C ARG A 187 8.68 -14.38 15.52
N LEU A 188 9.86 -14.05 16.02
CA LEU A 188 10.72 -15.02 16.68
C LEU A 188 10.14 -15.41 18.05
N ASP A 189 10.49 -16.58 18.51
CA ASP A 189 10.27 -16.94 19.90
C ASP A 189 11.09 -16.02 20.79
N ASN A 190 10.51 -15.52 21.86
CA ASN A 190 11.19 -14.61 22.78
C ASN A 190 12.25 -15.34 23.64
N GLY A 191 12.55 -16.59 23.33
CA GLY A 191 13.56 -17.43 23.97
C GLY A 191 13.55 -17.28 25.50
N VAL A 192 12.95 -18.18 26.19
CA VAL A 192 13.15 -18.31 27.63
C VAL A 192 14.55 -18.83 27.90
#